data_b6e28620b88042ac543812f36bfcef0a
#
_entry.id   b6e28620b88042ac543812f36bfcef0a
#
_cell.length_a   1.000
_cell.length_b   1.000
_cell.length_c   1.000
_cell.angle_alpha   90.00
_cell.angle_beta   90.00
_cell.angle_gamma   90.00
#
_symmetry.space_group_name_H-M   'P 1'
#
loop_
_entity.id
_entity.type
_entity.pdbx_description
1 polymer ?
#
loop_
_entity_poly.entity_id
_entity_poly.type
_entity_poly.pdbx_seq_one_letter_code
_entity_poly.pdbx_strand_id
1 'polypeptide(L)'
;MADGVTVALDGFGAEQGFEALAEGARMAAADGIRLRVFGPRGELGLEGVEGVEVIPTTEWIGNQEDPVPAVRAKKEASVVRAARDVADGNADAMVSSGSTGATMAAATFGLRRLRGVQRPALAVRLPVPGKPVLFLDVGANVEVRAQHLVQFAFLGAAFSEAVLGVPRPRVGLLSVGEEAGKGREEVVAAHALLAEAPGIDFAGNVEGGDLPAGKADVVVADGFTGNVSLKLMEGTARTVTGAIRDAARANPLAAVGGLLMRPALGGLRRELHPDTTGGAILLGLRSIAVVGHGSVGAEGIANAVRLAARCVEVGAVDRTAGLLEEGGATRGALAADAGA
;
A
#
# COMPACT_ATOMS: atom_id res chain seq x y z
N MET A 1 12.78 16.05 23.48
CA MET A 1 12.21 16.08 22.10
C MET A 1 12.03 14.62 21.74
N ALA A 2 10.82 14.18 21.37
CA ALA A 2 10.65 12.83 20.86
C ALA A 2 11.55 12.68 19.64
N ASP A 3 12.39 11.65 19.65
CA ASP A 3 13.24 11.31 18.51
C ASP A 3 12.32 11.08 17.29
N GLY A 4 12.48 11.88 16.21
CA GLY A 4 11.62 11.77 15.02
C GLY A 4 11.67 10.37 14.41
N VAL A 5 10.61 9.99 13.68
CA VAL A 5 10.51 8.69 13.00
C VAL A 5 11.70 8.45 12.07
N THR A 6 12.24 7.24 12.10
CA THR A 6 13.33 6.79 11.22
C THR A 6 12.81 5.78 10.21
N VAL A 7 13.02 6.02 8.91
CA VAL A 7 12.57 5.14 7.83
C VAL A 7 13.77 4.54 7.10
N ALA A 8 13.81 3.21 6.99
CA ALA A 8 14.76 2.47 6.16
C ALA A 8 14.26 2.50 4.70
N LEU A 9 15.01 3.20 3.84
CA LEU A 9 14.67 3.37 2.42
C LEU A 9 15.58 2.47 1.56
N ASP A 10 14.95 1.61 0.76
CA ASP A 10 15.65 0.86 -0.29
C ASP A 10 16.12 1.81 -1.39
N GLY A 11 17.42 1.90 -1.57
CA GLY A 11 18.08 2.80 -2.51
C GLY A 11 18.17 2.31 -3.94
N PHE A 12 17.60 1.11 -4.24
CA PHE A 12 17.56 0.53 -5.57
C PHE A 12 16.13 0.33 -6.06
N GLY A 13 15.99 0.13 -7.37
CA GLY A 13 14.74 -0.31 -7.99
C GLY A 13 13.75 0.77 -8.39
N ALA A 14 13.98 2.04 -8.07
CA ALA A 14 13.22 3.14 -8.65
C ALA A 14 13.48 3.22 -10.17
N GLU A 15 12.46 3.06 -11.00
CA GLU A 15 12.59 3.07 -12.48
C GLU A 15 13.13 4.42 -13.00
N GLN A 16 12.90 5.52 -12.26
CA GLN A 16 13.40 6.85 -12.60
C GLN A 16 14.83 7.12 -12.09
N GLY A 17 15.49 6.09 -11.53
CA GLY A 17 16.89 6.12 -11.16
C GLY A 17 17.20 6.83 -9.83
N PHE A 18 18.50 6.94 -9.54
CA PHE A 18 19.00 7.45 -8.27
C PHE A 18 18.70 8.93 -8.05
N GLU A 19 18.61 9.74 -9.10
CA GLU A 19 18.31 11.16 -8.97
C GLU A 19 16.91 11.40 -8.38
N ALA A 20 15.90 10.70 -8.90
CA ALA A 20 14.52 10.80 -8.38
C ALA A 20 14.41 10.26 -6.95
N LEU A 21 15.13 9.18 -6.63
CA LEU A 21 15.18 8.61 -5.28
C LEU A 21 15.83 9.59 -4.30
N ALA A 22 16.96 10.16 -4.68
CA ALA A 22 17.67 11.12 -3.84
C ALA A 22 16.86 12.39 -3.58
N GLU A 23 16.18 12.90 -4.61
CA GLU A 23 15.33 14.09 -4.44
C GLU A 23 14.13 13.78 -3.54
N GLY A 24 13.47 12.61 -3.72
CA GLY A 24 12.41 12.17 -2.83
C GLY A 24 12.87 12.01 -1.37
N ALA A 25 14.08 11.48 -1.17
CA ALA A 25 14.69 11.37 0.14
C ALA A 25 14.96 12.76 0.78
N ARG A 26 15.48 13.73 0.01
CA ARG A 26 15.66 15.11 0.49
C ARG A 26 14.34 15.75 0.88
N MET A 27 13.30 15.59 0.06
CA MET A 27 11.96 16.11 0.37
C MET A 27 11.43 15.56 1.69
N ALA A 28 11.54 14.25 1.90
CA ALA A 28 11.08 13.61 3.15
C ALA A 28 11.92 14.03 4.37
N ALA A 29 13.24 14.17 4.20
CA ALA A 29 14.13 14.65 5.25
C ALA A 29 13.83 16.11 5.65
N ALA A 30 13.48 16.95 4.68
CA ALA A 30 13.05 18.34 4.94
C ALA A 30 11.75 18.43 5.77
N ASP A 31 10.92 17.39 5.77
CA ASP A 31 9.75 17.28 6.66
C ASP A 31 10.11 16.76 8.07
N GLY A 32 11.39 16.57 8.37
CA GLY A 32 11.88 16.12 9.68
C GLY A 32 11.90 14.60 9.87
N ILE A 33 11.70 13.81 8.80
CA ILE A 33 11.78 12.35 8.85
C ILE A 33 13.25 11.93 8.69
N ARG A 34 13.76 11.10 9.60
CA ARG A 34 15.10 10.54 9.47
C ARG A 34 15.11 9.36 8.49
N LEU A 35 16.14 9.30 7.66
CA LEU A 35 16.25 8.28 6.63
C LEU A 35 17.56 7.50 6.78
N ARG A 36 17.47 6.17 6.67
CA ARG A 36 18.58 5.25 6.49
C ARG A 36 18.46 4.64 5.11
N VAL A 37 19.26 5.12 4.15
CA VAL A 37 19.15 4.78 2.73
C VAL A 37 20.15 3.69 2.38
N PHE A 38 19.68 2.53 1.96
CA PHE A 38 20.48 1.35 1.60
C PHE A 38 20.79 1.35 0.11
N GLY A 39 21.97 1.82 -0.28
CA GLY A 39 22.30 1.97 -1.70
C GLY A 39 23.76 2.28 -1.97
N PRO A 40 24.14 2.53 -3.23
CA PRO A 40 25.51 2.78 -3.63
C PRO A 40 25.96 4.17 -3.17
N ARG A 41 26.85 4.19 -2.16
CA ARG A 41 27.45 5.43 -1.67
C ARG A 41 28.18 6.14 -2.81
N GLY A 42 28.01 7.45 -2.90
CA GLY A 42 28.62 8.29 -3.94
C GLY A 42 27.78 8.41 -5.23
N GLU A 43 26.85 7.48 -5.51
CA GLU A 43 25.97 7.60 -6.66
C GLU A 43 24.61 8.23 -6.30
N LEU A 44 24.19 8.10 -5.04
CA LEU A 44 22.93 8.68 -4.55
C LEU A 44 23.00 10.21 -4.33
N GLY A 45 24.20 10.76 -4.13
CA GLY A 45 24.34 12.20 -3.89
C GLY A 45 23.60 12.72 -2.64
N LEU A 46 23.53 11.86 -1.60
CA LEU A 46 22.86 12.14 -0.33
C LEU A 46 23.83 12.40 0.82
N GLU A 47 25.12 12.40 0.55
CA GLU A 47 26.16 12.67 1.56
C GLU A 47 26.05 14.08 2.11
N GLY A 48 26.02 14.20 3.42
CA GLY A 48 25.89 15.49 4.12
C GLY A 48 24.49 16.10 4.15
N VAL A 49 23.48 15.40 3.63
CA VAL A 49 22.08 15.81 3.78
C VAL A 49 21.64 15.58 5.22
N GLU A 50 21.16 16.61 5.89
CA GLU A 50 20.67 16.52 7.28
C GLU A 50 19.51 15.53 7.39
N GLY A 51 19.56 14.67 8.41
CA GLY A 51 18.54 13.64 8.62
C GLY A 51 18.68 12.41 7.72
N VAL A 52 19.69 12.32 6.84
CA VAL A 52 19.91 11.18 5.94
C VAL A 52 21.24 10.50 6.22
N GLU A 53 21.18 9.19 6.51
CA GLU A 53 22.35 8.31 6.61
C GLU A 53 22.36 7.33 5.43
N VAL A 54 23.42 7.34 4.63
CA VAL A 54 23.61 6.35 3.53
C VAL A 54 24.34 5.13 4.05
N ILE A 55 23.69 3.97 3.99
CA ILE A 55 24.22 2.66 4.35
C ILE A 55 24.69 1.97 3.07
N PRO A 56 26.02 1.83 2.86
CA PRO A 56 26.54 1.30 1.60
C PRO A 56 26.07 -0.13 1.33
N THR A 57 25.51 -0.36 0.16
CA THR A 57 25.23 -1.67 -0.41
C THR A 57 25.29 -1.61 -1.93
N THR A 58 25.76 -2.67 -2.56
CA THR A 58 25.90 -2.79 -4.01
C THR A 58 25.05 -3.93 -4.57
N GLU A 59 24.42 -4.72 -3.68
CA GLU A 59 23.56 -5.84 -4.06
C GLU A 59 22.09 -5.41 -4.02
N TRP A 60 21.33 -5.81 -5.03
CA TRP A 60 19.87 -5.59 -5.09
C TRP A 60 19.14 -6.78 -5.72
N ILE A 61 17.84 -6.80 -5.66
CA ILE A 61 16.96 -7.80 -6.28
C ILE A 61 16.18 -7.13 -7.39
N GLY A 62 16.38 -7.59 -8.63
CA GLY A 62 15.73 -7.05 -9.82
C GLY A 62 14.33 -7.62 -10.03
N ASN A 63 13.53 -6.93 -10.91
CA ASN A 63 12.15 -7.33 -11.21
C ASN A 63 12.02 -8.68 -11.94
N GLN A 64 13.09 -9.18 -12.53
CA GLN A 64 13.11 -10.45 -13.27
C GLN A 64 13.49 -11.66 -12.39
N GLU A 65 13.89 -11.43 -11.16
CA GLU A 65 14.28 -12.48 -10.23
C GLU A 65 13.05 -13.05 -9.50
N ASP A 66 13.04 -14.36 -9.24
CA ASP A 66 12.02 -14.95 -8.36
C ASP A 66 12.22 -14.40 -6.93
N PRO A 67 11.20 -13.67 -6.41
CA PRO A 67 11.34 -12.90 -5.18
C PRO A 67 11.78 -13.72 -3.97
N VAL A 68 11.16 -14.87 -3.74
CA VAL A 68 11.36 -15.64 -2.52
C VAL A 68 12.76 -16.29 -2.48
N PRO A 69 13.24 -17.00 -3.52
CA PRO A 69 14.60 -17.46 -3.59
C PRO A 69 15.64 -16.34 -3.52
N ALA A 70 15.40 -15.22 -4.24
CA ALA A 70 16.33 -14.09 -4.28
C ALA A 70 16.52 -13.46 -2.89
N VAL A 71 15.45 -13.19 -2.14
CA VAL A 71 15.51 -12.67 -0.77
C VAL A 71 16.22 -13.63 0.19
N ARG A 72 16.08 -14.92 -0.03
CA ARG A 72 16.79 -15.93 0.80
C ARG A 72 18.28 -16.03 0.48
N ALA A 73 18.66 -15.87 -0.78
CA ALA A 73 20.03 -15.97 -1.23
C ALA A 73 20.83 -14.67 -1.01
N LYS A 74 20.24 -13.52 -1.35
CA LYS A 74 20.87 -12.20 -1.35
C LYS A 74 20.66 -11.47 -0.02
N LYS A 75 21.39 -11.87 1.01
CA LYS A 75 21.25 -11.31 2.36
C LYS A 75 21.72 -9.86 2.50
N GLU A 76 22.58 -9.42 1.60
CA GLU A 76 23.12 -8.06 1.56
C GLU A 76 22.40 -7.15 0.55
N ALA A 77 21.35 -7.65 -0.12
CA ALA A 77 20.53 -6.82 -0.99
C ALA A 77 19.85 -5.69 -0.20
N SER A 78 19.77 -4.51 -0.81
CA SER A 78 19.29 -3.27 -0.20
C SER A 78 17.93 -3.42 0.50
N VAL A 79 16.95 -4.02 -0.16
CA VAL A 79 15.61 -4.26 0.38
C VAL A 79 15.63 -5.24 1.58
N VAL A 80 16.53 -6.24 1.55
CA VAL A 80 16.67 -7.21 2.65
C VAL A 80 17.34 -6.56 3.86
N ARG A 81 18.35 -5.73 3.62
CA ARG A 81 19.02 -4.95 4.67
C ARG A 81 18.10 -3.92 5.29
N ALA A 82 17.29 -3.23 4.48
CA ALA A 82 16.27 -2.29 4.98
C ALA A 82 15.26 -3.00 5.91
N ALA A 83 14.77 -4.18 5.52
CA ALA A 83 13.87 -4.97 6.36
C ALA A 83 14.54 -5.45 7.66
N ARG A 84 15.81 -5.85 7.60
CA ARG A 84 16.60 -6.25 8.77
C ARG A 84 16.82 -5.08 9.71
N ASP A 85 17.12 -3.91 9.20
CA ASP A 85 17.37 -2.71 9.98
C ASP A 85 16.14 -2.31 10.84
N VAL A 86 14.94 -2.45 10.27
CA VAL A 86 13.68 -2.29 11.02
C VAL A 86 13.49 -3.41 12.06
N ALA A 87 13.79 -4.65 11.69
CA ALA A 87 13.67 -5.79 12.64
C ALA A 87 14.63 -5.68 13.83
N ASP A 88 15.80 -5.08 13.63
CA ASP A 88 16.83 -4.83 14.64
C ASP A 88 16.55 -3.57 15.48
N GLY A 89 15.51 -2.79 15.13
CA GLY A 89 15.09 -1.58 15.85
C GLY A 89 15.92 -0.32 15.53
N ASN A 90 16.69 -0.33 14.44
CA ASN A 90 17.45 0.85 13.98
C ASN A 90 16.58 1.81 13.14
N ALA A 91 15.44 1.33 12.62
CA ALA A 91 14.42 2.11 11.95
C ALA A 91 13.03 1.63 12.37
N ASP A 92 12.02 2.49 12.21
CA ASP A 92 10.63 2.23 12.62
C ASP A 92 9.79 1.63 11.49
N ALA A 93 10.15 1.93 10.25
CA ALA A 93 9.45 1.50 9.04
C ALA A 93 10.40 1.27 7.88
N MET A 94 9.98 0.48 6.87
CA MET A 94 10.71 0.35 5.61
C MET A 94 9.88 0.85 4.43
N VAL A 95 10.58 1.39 3.42
CA VAL A 95 10.03 1.80 2.12
C VAL A 95 10.91 1.25 1.01
N SER A 96 10.28 0.68 -0.02
CA SER A 96 10.98 0.28 -1.25
C SER A 96 10.12 0.60 -2.47
N SER A 97 10.72 1.20 -3.49
CA SER A 97 10.12 1.40 -4.82
C SER A 97 10.70 0.43 -5.86
N GLY A 98 11.34 -0.65 -5.40
CA GLY A 98 11.86 -1.72 -6.24
C GLY A 98 10.82 -2.78 -6.58
N SER A 99 11.30 -4.02 -6.79
CA SER A 99 10.44 -5.18 -7.07
C SER A 99 9.41 -5.37 -5.97
N THR A 100 8.12 -5.26 -6.32
CA THR A 100 7.00 -5.47 -5.39
C THR A 100 7.09 -6.83 -4.70
N GLY A 101 7.39 -7.89 -5.47
CA GLY A 101 7.53 -9.24 -4.93
C GLY A 101 8.70 -9.37 -3.94
N ALA A 102 9.87 -8.79 -4.28
CA ALA A 102 11.03 -8.79 -3.40
C ALA A 102 10.78 -7.99 -2.11
N THR A 103 10.13 -6.83 -2.23
CA THR A 103 9.74 -6.00 -1.08
C THR A 103 8.79 -6.73 -0.14
N MET A 104 7.73 -7.35 -0.69
CA MET A 104 6.78 -8.15 0.10
C MET A 104 7.46 -9.35 0.78
N ALA A 105 8.35 -10.05 0.06
CA ALA A 105 9.09 -11.19 0.62
C ALA A 105 10.05 -10.75 1.72
N ALA A 106 10.85 -9.70 1.48
CA ALA A 106 11.78 -9.14 2.46
C ALA A 106 11.05 -8.66 3.72
N ALA A 107 9.96 -7.91 3.56
CA ALA A 107 9.12 -7.45 4.67
C ALA A 107 8.50 -8.62 5.44
N THR A 108 7.92 -9.61 4.76
CA THR A 108 7.28 -10.75 5.42
C THR A 108 8.28 -11.60 6.21
N PHE A 109 9.48 -11.84 5.69
CA PHE A 109 10.50 -12.63 6.37
C PHE A 109 11.26 -11.84 7.45
N GLY A 110 11.54 -10.55 7.20
CA GLY A 110 12.25 -9.68 8.14
C GLY A 110 11.38 -9.22 9.29
N LEU A 111 10.26 -8.54 8.99
CA LEU A 111 9.42 -7.89 10.00
C LEU A 111 8.46 -8.86 10.70
N ARG A 112 8.24 -10.04 10.14
CA ARG A 112 7.32 -11.06 10.65
C ARG A 112 5.86 -10.59 10.70
N ARG A 113 4.95 -11.55 10.73
CA ARG A 113 3.51 -11.28 10.84
C ARG A 113 3.13 -10.83 12.25
N LEU A 114 2.19 -9.93 12.34
CA LEU A 114 1.52 -9.58 13.57
C LEU A 114 0.93 -10.83 14.23
N ARG A 115 0.96 -10.90 15.55
CA ARG A 115 0.42 -12.06 16.28
C ARG A 115 -1.07 -12.21 15.98
N GLY A 116 -1.49 -13.42 15.65
CA GLY A 116 -2.88 -13.70 15.27
C GLY A 116 -3.19 -13.52 13.78
N VAL A 117 -2.37 -12.84 13.00
CA VAL A 117 -2.55 -12.68 11.54
C VAL A 117 -2.04 -13.91 10.80
N GLN A 118 -2.88 -14.44 9.91
CA GLN A 118 -2.56 -15.60 9.09
C GLN A 118 -1.72 -15.22 7.87
N ARG A 119 -2.13 -14.14 7.17
CA ARG A 119 -1.47 -13.61 5.99
C ARG A 119 -1.47 -12.09 5.99
N PRO A 120 -0.37 -11.42 5.62
CA PRO A 120 -0.39 -9.99 5.36
C PRO A 120 -1.17 -9.71 4.08
N ALA A 121 -1.76 -8.52 3.96
CA ALA A 121 -2.46 -8.05 2.78
C ALA A 121 -1.83 -6.77 2.22
N LEU A 122 -1.70 -6.68 0.90
CA LEU A 122 -1.25 -5.45 0.25
C LEU A 122 -2.44 -4.52 0.05
N ALA A 123 -2.40 -3.36 0.67
CA ALA A 123 -3.45 -2.36 0.63
C ALA A 123 -3.03 -1.11 -0.13
N VAL A 124 -3.92 -0.55 -0.93
CA VAL A 124 -3.70 0.70 -1.66
C VAL A 124 -4.87 1.64 -1.43
N ARG A 125 -4.57 2.93 -1.27
CA ARG A 125 -5.60 3.96 -1.32
C ARG A 125 -5.93 4.22 -2.78
N LEU A 126 -7.19 3.98 -3.17
CA LEU A 126 -7.65 4.31 -4.52
C LEU A 126 -7.78 5.84 -4.68
N PRO A 127 -7.40 6.36 -5.84
CA PRO A 127 -7.56 7.78 -6.16
C PRO A 127 -9.02 8.11 -6.54
N VAL A 128 -9.94 8.00 -5.56
CA VAL A 128 -11.35 8.35 -5.73
C VAL A 128 -11.55 9.79 -5.28
N PRO A 129 -12.03 10.70 -6.14
CA PRO A 129 -12.25 12.10 -5.78
C PRO A 129 -13.17 12.25 -4.57
N GLY A 130 -12.73 13.05 -3.60
CA GLY A 130 -13.53 13.44 -2.44
C GLY A 130 -13.66 12.40 -1.32
N LYS A 131 -13.27 11.13 -1.54
CA LYS A 131 -13.30 10.09 -0.50
C LYS A 131 -12.11 9.16 -0.61
N PRO A 132 -11.39 8.90 0.49
CA PRO A 132 -10.37 7.84 0.50
C PRO A 132 -11.07 6.47 0.51
N VAL A 133 -10.84 5.65 -0.50
CA VAL A 133 -11.23 4.24 -0.51
C VAL A 133 -9.97 3.41 -0.36
N LEU A 134 -9.93 2.56 0.67
CA LEU A 134 -8.86 1.60 0.85
C LEU A 134 -9.24 0.28 0.16
N PHE A 135 -8.39 -0.20 -0.73
CA PHE A 135 -8.60 -1.45 -1.44
C PHE A 135 -7.51 -2.47 -1.08
N LEU A 136 -7.90 -3.65 -0.65
CA LEU A 136 -7.03 -4.76 -0.27
C LEU A 136 -7.74 -6.11 -0.47
N ASP A 137 -7.08 -7.22 -0.79
CA ASP A 137 -5.67 -7.41 -1.11
C ASP A 137 -5.43 -7.11 -2.60
N VAL A 138 -4.37 -6.39 -2.92
CA VAL A 138 -4.08 -6.04 -4.33
C VAL A 138 -2.83 -6.76 -4.89
N GLY A 139 -2.53 -7.97 -4.37
CA GLY A 139 -1.49 -8.78 -4.97
C GLY A 139 -0.62 -9.61 -4.03
N ALA A 140 -0.83 -9.59 -2.72
CA ALA A 140 -0.02 -10.40 -1.80
C ALA A 140 -0.47 -11.86 -1.75
N ASN A 141 -1.76 -12.16 -1.94
CA ASN A 141 -2.32 -13.52 -1.80
C ASN A 141 -3.26 -13.84 -2.95
N VAL A 142 -2.77 -14.58 -3.95
CA VAL A 142 -3.58 -15.01 -5.11
C VAL A 142 -4.72 -15.93 -4.68
N GLU A 143 -4.45 -16.85 -3.76
CA GLU A 143 -5.43 -17.76 -3.19
C GLU A 143 -5.67 -17.44 -1.71
N VAL A 144 -6.94 -17.32 -1.35
CA VAL A 144 -7.38 -17.00 0.01
C VAL A 144 -8.42 -18.01 0.51
N ARG A 145 -8.65 -17.99 1.83
CA ARG A 145 -9.78 -18.65 2.50
C ARG A 145 -10.67 -17.55 3.08
N ALA A 146 -11.90 -17.90 3.44
CA ALA A 146 -12.83 -16.98 4.08
C ALA A 146 -12.22 -16.24 5.28
N GLN A 147 -11.49 -16.96 6.16
CA GLN A 147 -10.83 -16.35 7.33
C GLN A 147 -9.76 -15.31 6.96
N HIS A 148 -9.11 -15.45 5.78
CA HIS A 148 -8.17 -14.43 5.31
C HIS A 148 -8.91 -13.15 4.92
N LEU A 149 -10.04 -13.26 4.19
CA LEU A 149 -10.87 -12.12 3.80
C LEU A 149 -11.43 -11.41 5.04
N VAL A 150 -11.88 -12.17 6.04
CA VAL A 150 -12.31 -11.62 7.34
C VAL A 150 -11.16 -10.84 7.99
N GLN A 151 -9.96 -11.42 8.10
CA GLN A 151 -8.81 -10.69 8.66
C GLN A 151 -8.47 -9.44 7.85
N PHE A 152 -8.53 -9.49 6.51
CA PHE A 152 -8.28 -8.32 5.67
C PHE A 152 -9.28 -7.21 5.93
N ALA A 153 -10.54 -7.53 6.21
CA ALA A 153 -11.56 -6.56 6.61
C ALA A 153 -11.14 -5.79 7.88
N PHE A 154 -10.70 -6.51 8.91
CA PHE A 154 -10.22 -5.89 10.16
C PHE A 154 -8.92 -5.09 9.96
N LEU A 155 -7.96 -5.62 9.18
CA LEU A 155 -6.72 -4.91 8.83
C LEU A 155 -7.03 -3.60 8.10
N GLY A 156 -7.93 -3.65 7.12
CA GLY A 156 -8.34 -2.48 6.34
C GLY A 156 -9.12 -1.46 7.18
N ALA A 157 -10.03 -1.90 8.04
CA ALA A 157 -10.79 -1.03 8.92
C ALA A 157 -9.87 -0.29 9.91
N ALA A 158 -8.98 -1.00 10.59
CA ALA A 158 -8.03 -0.41 11.52
C ALA A 158 -7.12 0.63 10.86
N PHE A 159 -6.61 0.31 9.66
CA PHE A 159 -5.78 1.23 8.88
C PHE A 159 -6.57 2.46 8.43
N SER A 160 -7.78 2.27 7.90
CA SER A 160 -8.63 3.36 7.44
C SER A 160 -8.98 4.33 8.57
N GLU A 161 -9.28 3.80 9.74
CA GLU A 161 -9.55 4.62 10.93
C GLU A 161 -8.30 5.34 11.43
N ALA A 162 -7.21 4.63 11.64
CA ALA A 162 -6.00 5.17 12.26
C ALA A 162 -5.24 6.14 11.34
N VAL A 163 -5.08 5.80 10.06
CA VAL A 163 -4.19 6.48 9.13
C VAL A 163 -4.95 7.40 8.18
N LEU A 164 -6.09 6.94 7.65
CA LEU A 164 -6.89 7.74 6.70
C LEU A 164 -7.88 8.66 7.42
N GLY A 165 -8.11 8.47 8.73
CA GLY A 165 -8.99 9.32 9.53
C GLY A 165 -10.48 9.13 9.20
N VAL A 166 -10.89 7.95 8.73
CA VAL A 166 -12.28 7.60 8.47
C VAL A 166 -12.84 6.89 9.70
N PRO A 167 -13.63 7.56 10.54
CA PRO A 167 -14.16 6.93 11.74
C PRO A 167 -15.19 5.86 11.36
N ARG A 168 -15.05 4.66 11.96
CA ARG A 168 -15.94 3.53 11.74
C ARG A 168 -16.18 3.25 10.25
N PRO A 169 -15.12 2.87 9.49
CA PRO A 169 -15.19 2.74 8.04
C PRO A 169 -16.12 1.59 7.63
N ARG A 170 -16.94 1.83 6.62
CA ARG A 170 -17.80 0.80 6.02
C ARG A 170 -16.95 -0.16 5.19
N VAL A 171 -17.05 -1.45 5.49
CA VAL A 171 -16.26 -2.51 4.84
C VAL A 171 -17.14 -3.29 3.87
N GLY A 172 -16.74 -3.39 2.60
CA GLY A 172 -17.39 -4.19 1.58
C GLY A 172 -16.50 -5.35 1.11
N LEU A 173 -17.13 -6.47 0.71
CA LEU A 173 -16.48 -7.56 -0.01
C LEU A 173 -16.68 -7.40 -1.51
N LEU A 174 -15.59 -7.40 -2.28
CA LEU A 174 -15.69 -7.37 -3.74
C LEU A 174 -16.25 -8.70 -4.25
N SER A 175 -17.35 -8.61 -4.99
CA SER A 175 -18.07 -9.76 -5.52
C SER A 175 -18.64 -9.48 -6.91
N VAL A 176 -19.26 -10.48 -7.52
CA VAL A 176 -19.94 -10.41 -8.83
C VAL A 176 -21.39 -9.95 -8.74
N GLY A 177 -21.89 -9.66 -7.54
CA GLY A 177 -23.23 -9.17 -7.25
C GLY A 177 -23.39 -8.81 -5.78
N GLU A 178 -24.39 -7.97 -5.45
CA GLU A 178 -24.59 -7.43 -4.10
C GLU A 178 -25.20 -8.45 -3.11
N GLU A 179 -25.86 -9.49 -3.60
CA GLU A 179 -26.54 -10.46 -2.73
C GLU A 179 -25.55 -11.33 -1.98
N ALA A 180 -25.84 -11.70 -0.74
CA ALA A 180 -24.99 -12.47 0.16
C ALA A 180 -24.50 -13.82 -0.42
N GLY A 181 -25.29 -14.44 -1.31
CA GLY A 181 -24.93 -15.71 -1.94
C GLY A 181 -24.11 -15.58 -3.23
N LYS A 182 -23.70 -14.37 -3.63
CA LYS A 182 -22.93 -14.15 -4.85
C LYS A 182 -21.42 -14.19 -4.60
N GLY A 183 -20.72 -14.73 -5.58
CA GLY A 183 -19.26 -14.85 -5.55
C GLY A 183 -18.78 -16.28 -5.41
N ARG A 184 -17.48 -16.43 -5.22
CA ARG A 184 -16.84 -17.72 -4.96
C ARG A 184 -17.14 -18.17 -3.53
N GLU A 185 -16.96 -19.46 -3.25
CA GLU A 185 -17.26 -20.07 -1.94
C GLU A 185 -16.61 -19.32 -0.77
N GLU A 186 -15.35 -18.91 -0.91
CA GLU A 186 -14.63 -18.17 0.12
C GLU A 186 -15.22 -16.77 0.36
N VAL A 187 -15.79 -16.12 -0.67
CA VAL A 187 -16.45 -14.80 -0.54
C VAL A 187 -17.80 -14.96 0.17
N VAL A 188 -18.59 -15.95 -0.22
CA VAL A 188 -19.90 -16.25 0.42
C VAL A 188 -19.70 -16.62 1.90
N ALA A 189 -18.70 -17.45 2.20
CA ALA A 189 -18.39 -17.81 3.58
C ALA A 189 -17.85 -16.62 4.39
N ALA A 190 -17.01 -15.77 3.79
CA ALA A 190 -16.51 -14.55 4.44
C ALA A 190 -17.65 -13.53 4.69
N HIS A 191 -18.63 -13.41 3.76
CA HIS A 191 -19.80 -12.56 3.94
C HIS A 191 -20.59 -12.96 5.19
N ALA A 192 -20.87 -14.27 5.36
CA ALA A 192 -21.59 -14.78 6.53
C ALA A 192 -20.85 -14.47 7.83
N LEU A 193 -19.51 -14.66 7.87
CA LEU A 193 -18.70 -14.36 9.05
C LEU A 193 -18.65 -12.86 9.35
N LEU A 194 -18.54 -12.00 8.34
CA LEU A 194 -18.48 -10.54 8.53
C LEU A 194 -19.82 -9.94 8.95
N ALA A 195 -20.93 -10.52 8.51
CA ALA A 195 -22.27 -10.08 8.92
C ALA A 195 -22.49 -10.24 10.43
N GLU A 196 -21.84 -11.19 11.08
CA GLU A 196 -21.92 -11.45 12.52
C GLU A 196 -20.72 -10.87 13.30
N ALA A 197 -19.70 -10.31 12.60
CA ALA A 197 -18.45 -9.90 13.21
C ALA A 197 -18.61 -8.64 14.05
N PRO A 198 -18.28 -8.65 15.36
CA PRO A 198 -18.30 -7.46 16.19
C PRO A 198 -17.20 -6.47 15.77
N GLY A 199 -17.44 -5.18 15.91
CA GLY A 199 -16.45 -4.13 15.67
C GLY A 199 -16.21 -3.77 14.19
N ILE A 200 -16.90 -4.41 13.24
CA ILE A 200 -16.87 -4.09 11.81
C ILE A 200 -18.21 -3.50 11.38
N ASP A 201 -18.18 -2.40 10.66
CA ASP A 201 -19.35 -1.87 9.93
C ASP A 201 -19.39 -2.51 8.54
N PHE A 202 -19.98 -3.71 8.47
CA PHE A 202 -20.00 -4.49 7.24
C PHE A 202 -21.13 -4.00 6.31
N ALA A 203 -20.75 -3.49 5.15
CA ALA A 203 -21.68 -2.95 4.13
C ALA A 203 -22.22 -4.02 3.16
N GLY A 204 -21.82 -5.29 3.32
CA GLY A 204 -22.18 -6.37 2.39
C GLY A 204 -21.23 -6.49 1.19
N ASN A 205 -21.71 -7.14 0.12
CA ASN A 205 -20.98 -7.24 -1.12
C ASN A 205 -21.01 -5.91 -1.91
N VAL A 206 -19.94 -5.65 -2.62
CA VAL A 206 -19.80 -4.52 -3.56
C VAL A 206 -19.32 -5.03 -4.91
N GLU A 207 -19.75 -4.41 -5.98
CA GLU A 207 -19.34 -4.76 -7.34
C GLU A 207 -18.14 -3.92 -7.81
N GLY A 208 -17.50 -4.34 -8.91
CA GLY A 208 -16.35 -3.61 -9.47
C GLY A 208 -16.64 -2.15 -9.83
N GLY A 209 -17.88 -1.83 -10.21
CA GLY A 209 -18.34 -0.46 -10.48
C GLY A 209 -18.45 0.43 -9.24
N ASP A 210 -18.58 -0.18 -8.08
CA ASP A 210 -18.71 0.53 -6.80
C ASP A 210 -17.35 1.02 -6.25
N LEU A 211 -16.23 0.42 -6.71
CA LEU A 211 -14.88 0.84 -6.32
C LEU A 211 -14.63 2.33 -6.60
N PRO A 212 -14.76 2.81 -7.86
CA PRO A 212 -14.58 4.23 -8.16
C PRO A 212 -15.74 5.11 -7.66
N ALA A 213 -16.88 4.53 -7.31
CA ALA A 213 -18.04 5.27 -6.76
C ALA A 213 -17.92 5.52 -5.25
N GLY A 214 -16.99 4.86 -4.56
CA GLY A 214 -16.81 5.03 -3.11
C GLY A 214 -18.00 4.53 -2.28
N LYS A 215 -18.64 3.42 -2.70
CA LYS A 215 -19.79 2.83 -1.99
C LYS A 215 -19.41 2.30 -0.60
N ALA A 216 -18.17 1.80 -0.45
CA ALA A 216 -17.57 1.43 0.81
C ALA A 216 -16.27 2.22 1.02
N ASP A 217 -15.84 2.35 2.28
CA ASP A 217 -14.62 3.07 2.65
C ASP A 217 -13.40 2.12 2.63
N VAL A 218 -13.65 0.82 2.84
CA VAL A 218 -12.70 -0.28 2.71
C VAL A 218 -13.32 -1.35 1.83
N VAL A 219 -12.60 -1.79 0.79
CA VAL A 219 -13.05 -2.89 -0.07
C VAL A 219 -12.03 -4.01 -0.02
N VAL A 220 -12.51 -5.22 0.25
CA VAL A 220 -11.69 -6.44 0.43
C VAL A 220 -11.88 -7.38 -0.75
N ALA A 221 -10.77 -7.90 -1.27
CA ALA A 221 -10.72 -8.93 -2.30
C ALA A 221 -9.59 -9.93 -2.02
N ASP A 222 -9.53 -11.02 -2.79
CA ASP A 222 -8.29 -11.79 -2.94
C ASP A 222 -7.28 -11.02 -3.81
N GLY A 223 -6.00 -11.37 -3.68
CA GLY A 223 -4.93 -10.64 -4.34
C GLY A 223 -4.93 -10.75 -5.87
N PHE A 224 -5.52 -11.82 -6.44
CA PHE A 224 -5.67 -11.92 -7.89
C PHE A 224 -6.74 -10.95 -8.39
N THR A 225 -7.94 -11.04 -7.85
CA THR A 225 -9.06 -10.16 -8.20
C THR A 225 -8.71 -8.70 -7.94
N GLY A 226 -8.10 -8.41 -6.78
CA GLY A 226 -7.68 -7.06 -6.41
C GLY A 226 -6.63 -6.48 -7.34
N ASN A 227 -5.59 -7.23 -7.69
CA ASN A 227 -4.55 -6.77 -8.60
C ASN A 227 -5.09 -6.53 -10.01
N VAL A 228 -5.91 -7.44 -10.54
CA VAL A 228 -6.54 -7.29 -11.87
C VAL A 228 -7.43 -6.04 -11.90
N SER A 229 -8.27 -5.85 -10.87
CA SER A 229 -9.17 -4.69 -10.75
C SER A 229 -8.37 -3.38 -10.67
N LEU A 230 -7.33 -3.32 -9.84
CA LEU A 230 -6.45 -2.17 -9.72
C LEU A 230 -5.78 -1.82 -11.05
N LYS A 231 -5.18 -2.80 -11.73
CA LYS A 231 -4.51 -2.60 -13.02
C LYS A 231 -5.48 -2.18 -14.12
N LEU A 232 -6.71 -2.70 -14.11
CA LEU A 232 -7.76 -2.27 -15.03
C LEU A 232 -8.15 -0.81 -14.79
N MET A 233 -8.36 -0.41 -13.53
CA MET A 233 -8.66 0.98 -13.17
C MET A 233 -7.52 1.93 -13.58
N GLU A 234 -6.27 1.60 -13.29
CA GLU A 234 -5.09 2.38 -13.70
C GLU A 234 -5.00 2.50 -15.23
N GLY A 235 -5.19 1.40 -15.94
CA GLY A 235 -5.17 1.36 -17.42
C GLY A 235 -6.28 2.20 -18.03
N THR A 236 -7.50 2.08 -17.51
CA THR A 236 -8.67 2.85 -17.96
C THR A 236 -8.46 4.35 -17.72
N ALA A 237 -7.99 4.74 -16.52
CA ALA A 237 -7.70 6.14 -16.20
C ALA A 237 -6.65 6.75 -17.14
N ARG A 238 -5.58 6.00 -17.46
CA ARG A 238 -4.56 6.43 -18.46
C ARG A 238 -5.15 6.60 -19.85
N THR A 239 -5.96 5.63 -20.32
CA THR A 239 -6.58 5.67 -21.63
C THR A 239 -7.53 6.85 -21.78
N VAL A 240 -8.41 7.07 -20.79
CA VAL A 240 -9.37 8.19 -20.79
C VAL A 240 -8.63 9.53 -20.76
N THR A 241 -7.63 9.65 -19.87
CA THR A 241 -6.83 10.90 -19.78
C THR A 241 -6.06 11.16 -21.09
N GLY A 242 -5.56 10.11 -21.74
CA GLY A 242 -4.94 10.20 -23.07
C GLY A 242 -5.92 10.70 -24.12
N ALA A 243 -7.10 10.08 -24.22
CA ALA A 243 -8.15 10.47 -25.18
C ALA A 243 -8.61 11.93 -24.99
N ILE A 244 -8.78 12.36 -23.74
CA ILE A 244 -9.11 13.78 -23.42
C ILE A 244 -8.01 14.73 -23.93
N ARG A 245 -6.73 14.38 -23.71
CA ARG A 245 -5.59 15.17 -24.17
C ARG A 245 -5.54 15.24 -25.69
N ASP A 246 -5.77 14.14 -26.38
CA ASP A 246 -5.76 14.08 -27.85
C ASP A 246 -6.94 14.85 -28.44
N ALA A 247 -8.14 14.74 -27.87
CA ALA A 247 -9.29 15.55 -28.24
C ALA A 247 -9.04 17.05 -28.06
N ALA A 248 -8.40 17.45 -26.96
CA ALA A 248 -8.03 18.84 -26.70
C ALA A 248 -6.96 19.39 -27.67
N ARG A 249 -6.28 18.52 -28.44
CA ARG A 249 -5.27 18.91 -29.45
C ARG A 249 -5.74 18.71 -30.88
N ALA A 250 -6.95 18.22 -31.11
CA ALA A 250 -7.45 17.82 -32.43
C ALA A 250 -7.55 18.99 -33.45
N ASN A 251 -7.79 20.22 -32.96
CA ASN A 251 -7.85 21.41 -33.81
C ASN A 251 -7.59 22.68 -32.95
N PRO A 252 -7.33 23.86 -33.58
CA PRO A 252 -7.01 25.08 -32.85
C PRO A 252 -8.08 25.53 -31.85
N LEU A 253 -9.35 25.36 -32.15
CA LEU A 253 -10.45 25.73 -31.26
C LEU A 253 -10.48 24.81 -30.01
N ALA A 254 -10.32 23.50 -30.23
CA ALA A 254 -10.22 22.53 -29.12
C ALA A 254 -8.99 22.83 -28.24
N ALA A 255 -7.86 23.27 -28.82
CA ALA A 255 -6.65 23.62 -28.08
C ALA A 255 -6.89 24.83 -27.15
N VAL A 256 -7.61 25.85 -27.62
CA VAL A 256 -8.02 26.99 -26.78
C VAL A 256 -8.93 26.53 -25.64
N GLY A 257 -9.94 25.70 -25.92
CA GLY A 257 -10.81 25.11 -24.91
C GLY A 257 -10.03 24.30 -23.87
N GLY A 258 -9.08 23.46 -24.32
CA GLY A 258 -8.19 22.66 -23.46
C GLY A 258 -7.30 23.54 -22.55
N LEU A 259 -6.81 24.67 -23.08
CA LEU A 259 -6.02 25.62 -22.30
C LEU A 259 -6.86 26.28 -21.19
N LEU A 260 -8.09 26.67 -21.49
CA LEU A 260 -9.02 27.24 -20.51
C LEU A 260 -9.42 26.25 -19.43
N MET A 261 -9.55 24.96 -19.75
CA MET A 261 -9.85 23.90 -18.80
C MET A 261 -8.64 23.41 -17.97
N ARG A 262 -7.42 23.76 -18.38
CA ARG A 262 -6.18 23.26 -17.76
C ARG A 262 -6.11 23.46 -16.23
N PRO A 263 -6.52 24.60 -15.63
CA PRO A 263 -6.51 24.77 -14.17
C PRO A 263 -7.47 23.80 -13.46
N ALA A 264 -8.68 23.63 -13.98
CA ALA A 264 -9.69 22.71 -13.40
C ALA A 264 -9.25 21.24 -13.52
N LEU A 265 -8.77 20.83 -14.69
CA LEU A 265 -8.25 19.47 -14.92
C LEU A 265 -6.95 19.20 -14.15
N GLY A 266 -6.18 20.22 -13.81
CA GLY A 266 -4.94 20.09 -13.04
C GLY A 266 -5.18 19.59 -11.61
N GLY A 267 -6.27 20.00 -10.97
CA GLY A 267 -6.71 19.47 -9.66
C GLY A 267 -7.05 17.98 -9.75
N LEU A 268 -7.96 17.63 -10.65
CA LEU A 268 -8.40 16.26 -10.88
C LEU A 268 -7.23 15.33 -11.24
N ARG A 269 -6.30 15.81 -12.10
CA ARG A 269 -5.12 15.03 -12.48
C ARG A 269 -4.21 14.74 -11.27
N ARG A 270 -4.02 15.70 -10.36
CA ARG A 270 -3.24 15.49 -9.14
C ARG A 270 -3.92 14.46 -8.24
N GLU A 271 -5.23 14.59 -8.00
CA GLU A 271 -5.99 13.63 -7.19
C GLU A 271 -5.93 12.20 -7.74
N LEU A 272 -5.93 12.05 -9.07
CA LEU A 272 -5.88 10.75 -9.75
C LEU A 272 -4.44 10.23 -9.98
N HIS A 273 -3.41 11.00 -9.62
CA HIS A 273 -2.02 10.58 -9.89
C HIS A 273 -1.55 9.56 -8.84
N PRO A 274 -0.95 8.42 -9.25
CA PRO A 274 -0.46 7.40 -8.31
C PRO A 274 0.53 7.93 -7.26
N ASP A 275 1.35 8.93 -7.60
CA ASP A 275 2.34 9.54 -6.70
C ASP A 275 1.70 10.19 -5.46
N THR A 276 0.43 10.59 -5.54
CA THR A 276 -0.25 11.27 -4.42
C THR A 276 -0.69 10.31 -3.31
N THR A 277 -0.79 9.02 -3.61
CA THR A 277 -1.28 8.02 -2.65
C THR A 277 -0.19 7.48 -1.71
N GLY A 278 1.08 7.72 -2.02
CA GLY A 278 2.21 7.24 -1.21
C GLY A 278 2.54 5.75 -1.40
N GLY A 279 1.96 5.08 -2.42
CA GLY A 279 2.19 3.66 -2.68
C GLY A 279 1.20 2.74 -1.95
N ALA A 280 1.54 1.45 -1.91
CA ALA A 280 0.80 0.42 -1.22
C ALA A 280 1.45 0.07 0.12
N ILE A 281 0.66 -0.33 1.11
CA ILE A 281 1.16 -0.76 2.41
C ILE A 281 0.89 -2.23 2.64
N LEU A 282 1.86 -2.96 3.18
CA LEU A 282 1.69 -4.35 3.55
C LEU A 282 1.17 -4.45 5.00
N LEU A 283 -0.13 -4.63 5.15
CA LEU A 283 -0.81 -4.71 6.43
C LEU A 283 -0.67 -6.10 7.06
N GLY A 284 -0.71 -6.16 8.39
CA GLY A 284 -0.64 -7.42 9.14
C GLY A 284 0.78 -7.89 9.48
N LEU A 285 1.76 -7.01 9.40
CA LEU A 285 3.13 -7.19 9.90
C LEU A 285 3.31 -6.54 11.28
N ARG A 286 4.41 -6.89 11.97
CA ARG A 286 4.77 -6.29 13.27
C ARG A 286 5.37 -4.89 13.15
N SER A 287 5.71 -4.46 11.94
CA SER A 287 6.25 -3.14 11.63
C SER A 287 5.71 -2.68 10.29
N ILE A 288 5.90 -1.42 9.97
CA ILE A 288 5.39 -0.80 8.77
C ILE A 288 6.29 -1.11 7.57
N ALA A 289 5.67 -1.57 6.47
CA ALA A 289 6.32 -1.75 5.18
C ALA A 289 5.49 -1.12 4.06
N VAL A 290 6.06 -0.14 3.37
CA VAL A 290 5.43 0.54 2.24
C VAL A 290 6.12 0.13 0.94
N VAL A 291 5.31 -0.23 -0.04
CA VAL A 291 5.73 -0.61 -1.39
C VAL A 291 5.38 0.55 -2.32
N GLY A 292 6.37 1.33 -2.70
CA GLY A 292 6.22 2.36 -3.73
C GLY A 292 5.98 1.72 -5.11
N HIS A 293 5.29 2.42 -5.99
CA HIS A 293 5.20 1.98 -7.38
C HIS A 293 6.54 2.25 -8.08
N GLY A 294 7.07 1.29 -8.85
CA GLY A 294 8.39 1.43 -9.48
C GLY A 294 8.56 2.67 -10.39
N SER A 295 7.47 3.11 -11.02
CA SER A 295 7.46 4.27 -11.93
C SER A 295 7.27 5.64 -11.25
N VAL A 296 7.17 5.68 -9.90
CA VAL A 296 6.99 6.97 -9.18
C VAL A 296 8.22 7.87 -9.27
N GLY A 297 7.96 9.18 -9.34
CA GLY A 297 9.00 10.20 -9.26
C GLY A 297 9.38 10.54 -7.82
N ALA A 298 10.18 11.59 -7.67
CA ALA A 298 10.64 12.07 -6.37
C ALA A 298 9.49 12.34 -5.38
N GLU A 299 8.41 12.96 -5.84
CA GLU A 299 7.22 13.23 -5.02
C GLU A 299 6.56 11.94 -4.51
N GLY A 300 6.45 10.91 -5.36
CA GLY A 300 5.88 9.63 -4.97
C GLY A 300 6.74 8.89 -3.94
N ILE A 301 8.06 8.95 -4.06
CA ILE A 301 9.00 8.40 -3.08
C ILE A 301 8.86 9.14 -1.74
N ALA A 302 8.85 10.48 -1.76
CA ALA A 302 8.64 11.28 -0.55
C ALA A 302 7.29 10.96 0.12
N ASN A 303 6.22 10.81 -0.67
CA ASN A 303 4.90 10.46 -0.15
C ASN A 303 4.86 9.03 0.44
N ALA A 304 5.60 8.07 -0.12
CA ALA A 304 5.73 6.72 0.46
C ALA A 304 6.43 6.77 1.83
N VAL A 305 7.47 7.58 1.96
CA VAL A 305 8.17 7.81 3.24
C VAL A 305 7.27 8.51 4.25
N ARG A 306 6.52 9.55 3.84
CA ARG A 306 5.54 10.25 4.69
C ARG A 306 4.43 9.31 5.17
N LEU A 307 3.93 8.45 4.29
CA LEU A 307 2.94 7.42 4.65
C LEU A 307 3.49 6.48 5.71
N ALA A 308 4.72 5.97 5.52
CA ALA A 308 5.38 5.10 6.48
C ALA A 308 5.55 5.79 7.85
N ALA A 309 6.05 7.02 7.87
CA ALA A 309 6.22 7.80 9.10
C ALA A 309 4.88 8.04 9.80
N ARG A 310 3.84 8.45 9.07
CA ARG A 310 2.50 8.65 9.63
C ARG A 310 1.94 7.37 10.27
N CYS A 311 2.13 6.20 9.63
CA CYS A 311 1.69 4.93 10.20
C CYS A 311 2.35 4.62 11.54
N VAL A 312 3.64 4.95 11.68
CA VAL A 312 4.38 4.82 12.94
C VAL A 312 3.83 5.77 13.99
N GLU A 313 3.70 7.07 13.66
CA GLU A 313 3.24 8.12 14.57
C GLU A 313 1.85 7.85 15.17
N VAL A 314 0.94 7.31 14.38
CA VAL A 314 -0.42 6.98 14.84
C VAL A 314 -0.53 5.61 15.51
N GLY A 315 0.57 4.84 15.61
CA GLY A 315 0.56 3.50 16.18
C GLY A 315 -0.32 2.51 15.42
N ALA A 316 -0.26 2.53 14.07
CA ALA A 316 -1.15 1.74 13.22
C ALA A 316 -1.07 0.23 13.48
N VAL A 317 0.11 -0.29 13.85
CA VAL A 317 0.29 -1.73 14.17
C VAL A 317 -0.47 -2.12 15.44
N ASP A 318 -0.33 -1.34 16.50
CA ASP A 318 -0.97 -1.64 17.81
C ASP A 318 -2.50 -1.50 17.70
N ARG A 319 -3.00 -0.49 17.00
CA ARG A 319 -4.44 -0.33 16.73
C ARG A 319 -5.00 -1.50 15.94
N THR A 320 -4.25 -1.99 14.96
CA THR A 320 -4.62 -3.19 14.20
C THR A 320 -4.68 -4.43 15.10
N ALA A 321 -3.71 -4.61 15.99
CA ALA A 321 -3.71 -5.73 16.94
C ALA A 321 -4.93 -5.67 17.86
N GLY A 322 -5.24 -4.50 18.42
CA GLY A 322 -6.40 -4.28 19.27
C GLY A 322 -7.72 -4.63 18.56
N LEU A 323 -7.96 -4.11 17.36
CA LEU A 323 -9.19 -4.37 16.63
C LEU A 323 -9.37 -5.85 16.25
N LEU A 324 -8.27 -6.54 15.89
CA LEU A 324 -8.31 -7.99 15.62
C LEU A 324 -8.66 -8.81 16.87
N GLU A 325 -8.16 -8.43 18.04
CA GLU A 325 -8.45 -9.11 19.31
C GLU A 325 -9.89 -8.84 19.75
N GLU A 326 -10.33 -7.59 19.75
CA GLU A 326 -11.69 -7.16 20.12
C GLU A 326 -12.76 -7.78 19.21
N GLY A 327 -12.47 -7.86 17.91
CA GLY A 327 -13.37 -8.43 16.90
C GLY A 327 -13.34 -9.95 16.80
N GLY A 328 -12.55 -10.66 17.61
CA GLY A 328 -12.42 -12.11 17.52
C GLY A 328 -11.80 -12.61 16.20
N ALA A 329 -11.12 -11.75 15.47
CA ALA A 329 -10.59 -12.04 14.13
C ALA A 329 -9.15 -12.57 14.15
N THR A 330 -8.63 -12.96 15.31
CA THR A 330 -7.33 -13.62 15.40
C THR A 330 -7.39 -15.05 14.84
N ARG A 331 -6.25 -15.58 14.38
CA ARG A 331 -6.15 -16.94 13.86
C ARG A 331 -6.74 -18.00 14.82
N GLY A 332 -6.54 -17.82 16.12
CA GLY A 332 -7.02 -18.77 17.13
C GLY A 332 -8.54 -18.74 17.25
N ALA A 333 -9.15 -17.57 17.27
CA ALA A 333 -10.59 -17.38 17.34
C ALA A 333 -11.29 -17.94 16.08
N LEU A 334 -10.83 -17.53 14.89
CA LEU A 334 -11.40 -18.00 13.61
C LEU A 334 -11.22 -19.50 13.35
N ALA A 335 -10.24 -20.15 13.98
CA ALA A 335 -10.08 -21.60 13.89
C ALA A 335 -11.05 -22.35 14.82
N ALA A 336 -11.45 -21.78 15.94
CA ALA A 336 -12.42 -22.34 16.86
C ALA A 336 -13.83 -22.33 16.25
N ASP A 337 -14.20 -21.24 15.56
CA ASP A 337 -15.50 -21.09 14.89
C ASP A 337 -15.68 -22.02 13.68
N ALA A 338 -14.58 -22.37 13.00
CA ALA A 338 -14.61 -23.30 11.86
C ALA A 338 -14.71 -24.79 12.28
N GLY A 339 -14.57 -25.11 13.56
CA GLY A 339 -14.66 -26.46 14.13
C GLY A 339 -15.92 -26.72 14.97
N ALA A 340 -16.76 -25.73 15.14
CA ALA A 340 -18.05 -25.81 15.80
C ALA A 340 -19.20 -25.91 14.77
#